data_8c7a4df725eb71e2614873b37d2f8202
#
_entry.id   8c7a4df725eb71e2614873b37d2f8202
#
_cell.length_a   1.000
_cell.length_b   1.000
_cell.length_c   1.000
_cell.angle_alpha   90.00
_cell.angle_beta   90.00
_cell.angle_gamma   90.00
#
_symmetry.space_group_name_H-M   'P 1'
#
loop_
_entity.id
_entity.type
_entity.pdbx_description
1 polymer ?
#
loop_
_entity_poly.entity_id
_entity_poly.type
_entity_poly.pdbx_seq_one_letter_code
_entity_poly.pdbx_strand_id
1 'polypeptide(L)'
;MNVTVDFNKTKGAVKPLNSACIAPYSANGGDKYQGLLNKIFTEANIPYCRLHDCQGAYGGTYYVDITNVFPDFGADENDPESYDFYYTDEYIGEIAKTGCEAYYRLGETIEWGSKKYSTVVPPDFSKWARICEHIVRHYNEGWADGFHYDLTYWEIWNEPENPGNAFGPCMWQGTKEEFFSLYETASKHLKKCFPNIKVGGYGSCGFYPVTRESCPESFKSFVPYFTDFLKMVKSTGAPLDFFSWHIYTADVNELLSHAKFVRETLDSKGFTATEAHLNEWNIHAEGSGFSAKHTMEGASFNGAVLAALSNTDYVDVACYYSLRDPSAYNGFIDQNDSSIDPPFYSFVAYGRLLSLGTYVTSEADGVYAVAAKGDGGGAVMLSNYDSDESEVSISFSGAPGSEAHVRLLDGEKLLSEVFSVTVPKDGKLKLLLPKQTLALVEFK
;
A
#
# COMPACT_ATOMS: atom_id res chain seq x y z
N MET A 1 6.72 -22.03 19.85
CA MET A 1 7.21 -20.87 19.06
C MET A 1 8.09 -19.99 19.93
N ASN A 2 9.14 -19.41 19.35
CA ASN A 2 10.09 -18.57 20.12
C ASN A 2 10.30 -17.21 19.45
N VAL A 3 10.40 -16.17 20.28
CA VAL A 3 10.69 -14.80 19.82
C VAL A 3 11.78 -14.21 20.71
N THR A 4 12.77 -13.58 20.09
CA THR A 4 13.81 -12.82 20.81
C THR A 4 13.78 -11.38 20.35
N VAL A 5 13.75 -10.43 21.28
CA VAL A 5 13.74 -8.99 21.03
C VAL A 5 14.85 -8.29 21.81
N ASP A 6 15.68 -7.53 21.12
CA ASP A 6 16.72 -6.72 21.76
C ASP A 6 16.43 -5.23 21.56
N PHE A 7 15.81 -4.61 22.55
CA PHE A 7 15.50 -3.18 22.54
C PHE A 7 16.74 -2.27 22.58
N ASN A 8 17.91 -2.81 22.89
CA ASN A 8 19.16 -2.05 22.89
C ASN A 8 19.72 -1.90 21.45
N LYS A 9 19.28 -2.72 20.50
CA LYS A 9 19.77 -2.73 19.12
C LYS A 9 18.72 -2.21 18.14
N THR A 10 18.94 -1.01 17.62
CA THR A 10 18.09 -0.41 16.60
C THR A 10 18.45 -0.87 15.19
N LYS A 11 17.43 -0.95 14.30
CA LYS A 11 17.57 -1.32 12.88
C LYS A 11 17.24 -0.19 11.91
N GLY A 12 16.79 0.98 12.37
CA GLY A 12 16.38 2.09 11.53
C GLY A 12 14.94 2.52 11.79
N ALA A 13 14.43 3.45 10.98
CA ALA A 13 13.08 3.96 11.10
C ALA A 13 12.04 2.90 10.74
N VAL A 14 10.89 2.92 11.42
CA VAL A 14 9.74 2.08 11.06
C VAL A 14 9.21 2.56 9.71
N LYS A 15 9.07 1.62 8.76
CA LYS A 15 8.65 1.89 7.40
C LYS A 15 7.12 2.02 7.30
N PRO A 16 6.59 2.81 6.35
CA PRO A 16 5.15 3.00 6.13
C PRO A 16 4.51 1.79 5.41
N LEU A 17 4.63 0.59 5.97
CA LEU A 17 4.12 -0.65 5.38
C LEU A 17 2.62 -0.86 5.61
N ASN A 18 2.02 -0.10 6.53
CA ASN A 18 0.57 -0.08 6.77
C ASN A 18 -0.15 1.02 5.98
N SER A 19 0.39 1.43 4.86
CA SER A 19 -0.34 2.29 3.92
C SER A 19 -1.46 1.51 3.22
N ALA A 20 -2.40 2.19 2.58
CA ALA A 20 -3.55 1.54 1.99
C ALA A 20 -3.97 2.18 0.65
N CYS A 21 -4.84 1.50 -0.09
CA CYS A 21 -5.44 2.00 -1.31
C CYS A 21 -6.91 2.33 -1.09
N ILE A 22 -7.41 3.32 -1.80
CA ILE A 22 -8.82 3.66 -1.94
C ILE A 22 -9.49 3.94 -0.59
N ALA A 23 -9.46 5.19 -0.16
CA ALA A 23 -10.24 5.61 1.00
C ALA A 23 -11.75 5.42 0.77
N PRO A 24 -12.52 5.10 1.81
CA PRO A 24 -13.97 5.17 1.74
C PRO A 24 -14.40 6.57 1.30
N TYR A 25 -15.36 6.65 0.40
CA TYR A 25 -15.87 7.94 -0.09
C TYR A 25 -17.14 8.37 0.63
N SER A 26 -17.23 9.65 0.98
CA SER A 26 -18.25 10.16 1.86
C SER A 26 -19.23 11.16 1.24
N ALA A 27 -19.14 11.50 -0.04
CA ALA A 27 -19.90 12.61 -0.67
C ALA A 27 -21.39 12.68 -0.33
N ASN A 28 -22.02 11.57 -0.02
CA ASN A 28 -23.42 11.53 0.42
C ASN A 28 -23.61 10.88 1.79
N GLY A 29 -22.53 10.56 2.48
CA GLY A 29 -22.56 9.76 3.70
C GLY A 29 -22.66 10.55 4.99
N GLY A 30 -22.44 11.86 4.92
CA GLY A 30 -22.46 12.73 6.08
C GLY A 30 -21.52 12.28 7.19
N ASP A 31 -21.83 12.64 8.42
CA ASP A 31 -20.98 12.39 9.61
C ASP A 31 -20.61 10.94 9.85
N LYS A 32 -21.43 9.98 9.41
CA LYS A 32 -21.16 8.54 9.60
C LYS A 32 -19.90 8.10 8.84
N TYR A 33 -19.79 8.50 7.56
CA TYR A 33 -18.62 8.13 6.75
C TYR A 33 -17.37 8.88 7.16
N GLN A 34 -17.50 10.15 7.52
CA GLN A 34 -16.40 10.94 8.07
C GLN A 34 -15.88 10.33 9.37
N GLY A 35 -16.76 9.86 10.23
CA GLY A 35 -16.39 9.15 11.45
C GLY A 35 -15.64 7.84 11.16
N LEU A 36 -16.07 7.08 10.16
CA LEU A 36 -15.42 5.86 9.73
C LEU A 36 -14.05 6.12 9.10
N LEU A 37 -13.95 7.11 8.22
CA LEU A 37 -12.69 7.55 7.62
C LEU A 37 -11.68 7.95 8.70
N ASN A 38 -12.08 8.85 9.60
CA ASN A 38 -11.25 9.29 10.71
C ASN A 38 -10.78 8.12 11.57
N LYS A 39 -11.68 7.18 11.90
CA LYS A 39 -11.34 6.01 12.69
C LYS A 39 -10.28 5.17 11.99
N ILE A 40 -10.48 4.80 10.72
CA ILE A 40 -9.57 3.93 9.98
C ILE A 40 -8.18 4.59 9.87
N PHE A 41 -8.11 5.82 9.41
CA PHE A 41 -6.82 6.45 9.14
C PHE A 41 -6.09 6.85 10.42
N THR A 42 -6.81 7.37 11.42
CA THR A 42 -6.20 7.86 12.66
C THR A 42 -5.83 6.73 13.62
N GLU A 43 -6.73 5.76 13.85
CA GLU A 43 -6.45 4.65 14.78
C GLU A 43 -5.34 3.73 14.25
N ALA A 44 -5.34 3.44 12.94
CA ALA A 44 -4.30 2.63 12.32
C ALA A 44 -3.03 3.44 11.95
N ASN A 45 -3.04 4.77 12.15
CA ASN A 45 -1.95 5.65 11.77
C ASN A 45 -1.46 5.38 10.35
N ILE A 46 -2.41 5.36 9.38
CA ILE A 46 -2.13 5.07 7.97
C ILE A 46 -1.39 6.26 7.35
N PRO A 47 -0.13 6.10 6.90
CA PRO A 47 0.66 7.24 6.43
C PRO A 47 0.32 7.66 5.00
N TYR A 48 0.03 6.72 4.11
CA TYR A 48 -0.27 7.00 2.70
C TYR A 48 -1.55 6.32 2.26
N CYS A 49 -2.34 7.01 1.42
CA CYS A 49 -3.47 6.44 0.70
C CYS A 49 -3.22 6.53 -0.80
N ARG A 50 -2.97 5.38 -1.45
CA ARG A 50 -2.80 5.32 -2.90
C ARG A 50 -4.14 5.45 -3.61
N LEU A 51 -4.19 6.35 -4.57
CA LEU A 51 -5.40 6.73 -5.30
C LEU A 51 -5.50 5.98 -6.64
N HIS A 52 -5.98 4.75 -6.60
CA HIS A 52 -6.31 3.95 -7.79
C HIS A 52 -7.72 3.36 -7.63
N ASP A 53 -8.50 3.30 -8.71
CA ASP A 53 -9.90 2.87 -8.71
C ASP A 53 -10.83 3.68 -7.78
N CYS A 54 -10.52 4.97 -7.59
CA CYS A 54 -11.31 5.88 -6.78
C CYS A 54 -12.55 6.34 -7.55
N GLN A 55 -13.73 5.86 -7.18
CA GLN A 55 -14.98 6.18 -7.88
C GLN A 55 -16.07 6.62 -6.91
N GLY A 56 -17.04 7.39 -7.40
CA GLY A 56 -18.19 7.87 -6.64
C GLY A 56 -19.14 6.77 -6.15
N ALA A 57 -20.01 7.15 -5.20
CA ALA A 57 -20.91 6.25 -4.50
C ALA A 57 -21.83 5.42 -5.42
N TYR A 58 -22.15 5.93 -6.59
CA TYR A 58 -23.04 5.28 -7.56
C TYR A 58 -22.32 4.74 -8.80
N GLY A 59 -20.99 4.74 -8.80
CA GLY A 59 -20.17 4.47 -9.98
C GLY A 59 -20.23 5.63 -10.98
N GLY A 60 -19.37 5.66 -11.96
CA GLY A 60 -19.45 6.58 -13.09
C GLY A 60 -18.56 7.80 -13.02
N THR A 61 -18.09 8.25 -11.87
CA THR A 61 -17.04 9.28 -11.77
C THR A 61 -15.82 8.69 -11.12
N TYR A 62 -14.70 8.72 -11.83
CA TYR A 62 -13.40 8.26 -11.35
C TYR A 62 -12.55 9.47 -10.99
N TYR A 63 -12.53 9.85 -9.73
CA TYR A 63 -12.07 11.15 -9.27
C TYR A 63 -10.69 11.58 -9.75
N VAL A 64 -9.71 10.70 -9.65
CA VAL A 64 -8.31 11.04 -9.92
C VAL A 64 -7.86 10.73 -11.34
N ASP A 65 -8.74 10.16 -12.17
CA ASP A 65 -8.40 9.80 -13.54
C ASP A 65 -8.15 11.04 -14.39
N ILE A 66 -7.14 10.98 -15.24
CA ILE A 66 -6.77 12.11 -16.11
C ILE A 66 -7.92 12.49 -17.03
N THR A 67 -8.62 11.49 -17.59
CA THR A 67 -9.78 11.73 -18.46
C THR A 67 -10.99 12.31 -17.72
N ASN A 68 -11.02 12.25 -16.40
CA ASN A 68 -12.06 12.89 -15.58
C ASN A 68 -11.65 14.28 -15.12
N VAL A 69 -10.39 14.44 -14.68
CA VAL A 69 -9.86 15.73 -14.24
C VAL A 69 -9.64 16.69 -15.41
N PHE A 70 -9.29 16.19 -16.60
CA PHE A 70 -9.14 16.96 -17.84
C PHE A 70 -9.97 16.30 -18.95
N PRO A 71 -11.28 16.54 -19.00
CA PRO A 71 -12.22 15.73 -19.79
C PRO A 71 -12.17 15.98 -21.31
N ASP A 72 -11.67 17.12 -21.75
CA ASP A 72 -11.46 17.41 -23.17
C ASP A 72 -9.97 17.56 -23.48
N PHE A 73 -9.36 16.50 -24.01
CA PHE A 73 -7.95 16.53 -24.39
C PHE A 73 -7.63 17.58 -25.47
N GLY A 74 -8.65 18.11 -26.19
CA GLY A 74 -8.50 19.21 -27.16
C GLY A 74 -8.41 20.59 -26.53
N ALA A 75 -8.84 20.76 -25.26
CA ALA A 75 -8.84 22.05 -24.57
C ALA A 75 -7.41 22.54 -24.26
N ASP A 76 -7.27 23.82 -23.86
CA ASP A 76 -5.97 24.39 -23.44
C ASP A 76 -5.62 23.90 -22.03
N GLU A 77 -4.52 23.17 -21.93
CA GLU A 77 -4.01 22.67 -20.64
C GLU A 77 -3.51 23.73 -19.66
N ASN A 78 -3.33 24.97 -20.13
CA ASN A 78 -2.94 26.08 -19.27
C ASN A 78 -4.15 26.86 -18.71
N ASP A 79 -5.35 26.57 -19.20
CA ASP A 79 -6.57 27.21 -18.74
C ASP A 79 -7.16 26.43 -17.56
N PRO A 80 -7.28 27.02 -16.36
CA PRO A 80 -7.91 26.36 -15.20
C PRO A 80 -9.33 25.86 -15.46
N GLU A 81 -10.10 26.54 -16.32
CA GLU A 81 -11.47 26.16 -16.68
C GLU A 81 -11.55 24.86 -17.52
N SER A 82 -10.39 24.37 -18.01
CA SER A 82 -10.31 23.10 -18.71
C SER A 82 -10.25 21.87 -17.77
N TYR A 83 -10.16 22.11 -16.45
CA TYR A 83 -10.04 21.07 -15.43
C TYR A 83 -11.30 20.98 -14.56
N ASP A 84 -11.67 19.76 -14.20
CA ASP A 84 -12.71 19.47 -13.21
C ASP A 84 -12.08 18.77 -12.00
N PHE A 85 -11.72 19.56 -11.00
CA PHE A 85 -11.15 19.05 -9.75
C PHE A 85 -12.20 18.74 -8.68
N TYR A 86 -13.46 19.11 -8.87
CA TYR A 86 -14.47 19.20 -7.82
C TYR A 86 -14.55 17.95 -6.92
N TYR A 87 -14.74 16.77 -7.50
CA TYR A 87 -14.84 15.53 -6.72
C TYR A 87 -13.48 15.00 -6.24
N THR A 88 -12.42 15.27 -7.00
CA THR A 88 -11.06 14.88 -6.61
C THR A 88 -10.59 15.69 -5.41
N ASP A 89 -10.90 16.98 -5.37
CA ASP A 89 -10.60 17.89 -4.25
C ASP A 89 -11.31 17.45 -2.97
N GLU A 90 -12.61 17.17 -3.08
CA GLU A 90 -13.37 16.66 -1.94
C GLU A 90 -12.77 15.38 -1.39
N TYR A 91 -12.45 14.43 -2.27
CA TYR A 91 -11.90 13.13 -1.90
C TYR A 91 -10.52 13.23 -1.25
N ILE A 92 -9.59 13.95 -1.87
CA ILE A 92 -8.24 14.16 -1.32
C ILE A 92 -8.29 15.02 -0.06
N GLY A 93 -9.15 16.03 -0.03
CA GLY A 93 -9.35 16.88 1.15
C GLY A 93 -9.82 16.11 2.38
N GLU A 94 -10.71 15.13 2.20
CA GLU A 94 -11.16 14.26 3.29
C GLU A 94 -10.03 13.36 3.81
N ILE A 95 -9.18 12.82 2.93
CA ILE A 95 -7.99 12.06 3.31
C ILE A 95 -7.01 12.95 4.10
N ALA A 96 -6.71 14.13 3.58
CA ALA A 96 -5.75 15.05 4.20
C ALA A 96 -6.17 15.49 5.61
N LYS A 97 -7.47 15.65 5.89
CA LYS A 97 -8.00 15.97 7.23
C LYS A 97 -7.65 14.94 8.28
N THR A 98 -7.36 13.70 7.89
CA THR A 98 -6.97 12.62 8.81
C THR A 98 -5.48 12.63 9.16
N GLY A 99 -4.67 13.43 8.47
CA GLY A 99 -3.21 13.44 8.54
C GLY A 99 -2.56 12.38 7.62
N CYS A 100 -3.35 11.62 6.85
CA CYS A 100 -2.85 10.72 5.82
C CYS A 100 -2.48 11.51 4.56
N GLU A 101 -1.38 11.16 3.92
CA GLU A 101 -0.96 11.76 2.64
C GLU A 101 -1.53 10.97 1.45
N ALA A 102 -2.07 11.67 0.48
CA ALA A 102 -2.49 11.06 -0.77
C ALA A 102 -1.27 10.67 -1.62
N TYR A 103 -1.25 9.42 -2.10
CA TYR A 103 -0.26 8.90 -3.05
C TYR A 103 -0.94 8.85 -4.43
N TYR A 104 -0.67 9.86 -5.25
CA TYR A 104 -1.44 10.11 -6.47
C TYR A 104 -0.99 9.22 -7.64
N ARG A 105 -1.94 8.44 -8.21
CA ARG A 105 -1.73 7.69 -9.45
C ARG A 105 -2.20 8.53 -10.66
N LEU A 106 -1.25 8.99 -11.46
CA LEU A 106 -1.49 9.67 -12.74
C LEU A 106 -1.78 8.64 -13.83
N GLY A 107 -3.01 8.56 -14.30
CA GLY A 107 -3.48 7.58 -15.29
C GLY A 107 -4.98 7.34 -15.17
N GLU A 108 -5.41 6.11 -15.40
CA GLU A 108 -6.82 5.76 -15.52
C GLU A 108 -7.18 4.59 -14.58
N THR A 109 -8.44 4.52 -14.20
CA THR A 109 -9.06 3.42 -13.47
C THR A 109 -9.32 2.22 -14.37
N ILE A 110 -9.47 1.03 -13.77
CA ILE A 110 -9.82 -0.21 -14.49
C ILE A 110 -11.22 -0.10 -15.12
N GLU A 111 -11.28 -0.27 -16.43
CA GLU A 111 -12.54 -0.38 -17.16
C GLU A 111 -12.91 -1.85 -17.38
N TRP A 112 -13.98 -2.31 -16.75
CA TRP A 112 -14.45 -3.70 -16.84
C TRP A 112 -15.27 -4.03 -18.09
N GLY A 113 -15.66 -3.03 -18.89
CA GLY A 113 -16.39 -3.23 -20.14
C GLY A 113 -15.55 -3.91 -21.25
N SER A 114 -16.20 -4.55 -22.21
CA SER A 114 -15.51 -5.13 -23.37
C SER A 114 -14.85 -4.09 -24.28
N LYS A 115 -15.34 -2.85 -24.27
CA LYS A 115 -14.75 -1.71 -24.93
C LYS A 115 -14.19 -0.75 -23.88
N LYS A 116 -12.94 -0.38 -24.03
CA LYS A 116 -12.23 0.55 -23.17
C LYS A 116 -12.20 1.94 -23.82
N TYR A 117 -12.38 2.97 -23.03
CA TYR A 117 -12.46 4.37 -23.48
C TYR A 117 -11.33 5.24 -22.93
N SER A 118 -10.90 4.98 -21.70
CA SER A 118 -9.94 5.81 -20.97
C SER A 118 -8.51 5.29 -21.08
N THR A 119 -8.31 3.97 -21.18
CA THR A 119 -6.97 3.35 -21.26
C THR A 119 -6.37 3.34 -22.67
N VAL A 120 -6.87 4.22 -23.54
CA VAL A 120 -6.32 4.45 -24.89
C VAL A 120 -5.01 5.25 -24.82
N VAL A 121 -4.17 5.09 -25.83
CA VAL A 121 -2.93 5.85 -25.95
C VAL A 121 -3.25 7.35 -26.08
N PRO A 122 -2.77 8.22 -25.18
CA PRO A 122 -2.92 9.66 -25.33
C PRO A 122 -2.32 10.14 -26.66
N PRO A 123 -3.02 11.01 -27.41
CA PRO A 123 -2.55 11.43 -28.73
C PRO A 123 -1.30 12.31 -28.73
N ASP A 124 -0.97 12.94 -27.58
CA ASP A 124 0.24 13.77 -27.37
C ASP A 124 0.76 13.55 -25.94
N PHE A 125 1.88 12.86 -25.82
CA PHE A 125 2.51 12.57 -24.51
C PHE A 125 3.06 13.83 -23.84
N SER A 126 3.50 14.82 -24.60
CA SER A 126 3.99 16.09 -24.03
C SER A 126 2.85 16.90 -23.44
N LYS A 127 1.68 16.90 -24.08
CA LYS A 127 0.48 17.53 -23.53
C LYS A 127 -0.02 16.78 -22.30
N TRP A 128 -0.07 15.44 -22.34
CA TRP A 128 -0.40 14.62 -21.19
C TRP A 128 0.50 14.91 -19.99
N ALA A 129 1.81 15.06 -20.22
CA ALA A 129 2.75 15.42 -19.16
C ALA A 129 2.51 16.84 -18.58
N ARG A 130 2.10 17.81 -19.42
CA ARG A 130 1.73 19.17 -18.92
C ARG A 130 0.38 19.16 -18.17
N ILE A 131 -0.58 18.32 -18.58
CA ILE A 131 -1.80 18.10 -17.78
C ILE A 131 -1.43 17.55 -16.40
N CYS A 132 -0.57 16.54 -16.33
CA CYS A 132 -0.06 16.02 -15.05
C CYS A 132 0.68 17.10 -14.23
N GLU A 133 1.47 17.96 -14.88
CA GLU A 133 2.12 19.11 -14.21
C GLU A 133 1.08 19.99 -13.51
N HIS A 134 -0.02 20.34 -14.18
CA HIS A 134 -1.05 21.19 -13.59
C HIS A 134 -1.80 20.52 -12.45
N ILE A 135 -1.97 19.19 -12.50
CA ILE A 135 -2.51 18.43 -11.36
C ILE A 135 -1.54 18.50 -10.16
N VAL A 136 -0.23 18.34 -10.37
CA VAL A 136 0.76 18.53 -9.29
C VAL A 136 0.72 19.96 -8.74
N ARG A 137 0.65 20.98 -9.61
CA ARG A 137 0.54 22.40 -9.19
C ARG A 137 -0.71 22.66 -8.39
N HIS A 138 -1.82 22.02 -8.77
CA HIS A 138 -3.09 22.19 -8.06
C HIS A 138 -2.98 21.71 -6.62
N TYR A 139 -2.43 20.53 -6.38
CA TYR A 139 -2.33 19.97 -5.02
C TYR A 139 -1.14 20.45 -4.21
N ASN A 140 -0.06 20.90 -4.85
CA ASN A 140 1.17 21.27 -4.16
C ASN A 140 1.49 22.78 -4.21
N GLU A 141 1.00 23.52 -5.20
CA GLU A 141 1.34 24.95 -5.39
C GLU A 141 0.12 25.88 -5.39
N GLY A 142 -1.09 25.35 -5.22
CA GLY A 142 -2.34 26.15 -5.16
C GLY A 142 -2.86 26.65 -6.51
N TRP A 143 -2.38 26.10 -7.63
CA TRP A 143 -2.87 26.48 -8.96
C TRP A 143 -4.36 26.16 -9.13
N ALA A 144 -5.13 27.01 -9.84
CA ALA A 144 -6.57 26.84 -10.07
C ALA A 144 -7.38 26.75 -8.76
N ASP A 145 -7.11 27.64 -7.80
CA ASP A 145 -7.71 27.64 -6.47
C ASP A 145 -7.47 26.35 -5.67
N GLY A 146 -6.36 25.68 -5.95
CA GLY A 146 -5.98 24.39 -5.36
C GLY A 146 -5.37 24.48 -3.96
N PHE A 147 -4.50 23.53 -3.65
CA PHE A 147 -4.02 23.26 -2.29
C PHE A 147 -2.48 23.33 -2.19
N HIS A 148 -1.99 23.26 -0.96
CA HIS A 148 -0.56 23.16 -0.62
C HIS A 148 -0.36 21.95 0.29
N TYR A 149 -0.73 20.74 -0.22
CA TYR A 149 -0.63 19.49 0.55
C TYR A 149 0.78 18.91 0.56
N ASP A 150 1.64 19.36 -0.36
CA ASP A 150 3.04 18.91 -0.48
C ASP A 150 3.16 17.40 -0.71
N LEU A 151 2.26 16.86 -1.57
CA LEU A 151 2.19 15.44 -1.86
C LEU A 151 3.51 14.94 -2.43
N THR A 152 4.05 13.89 -1.84
CA THR A 152 5.39 13.35 -2.14
C THR A 152 5.39 12.44 -3.37
N TYR A 153 4.44 11.46 -3.43
CA TYR A 153 4.47 10.36 -4.40
C TYR A 153 3.51 10.56 -5.55
N TRP A 154 4.05 10.50 -6.77
CA TRP A 154 3.33 10.66 -8.04
C TRP A 154 3.63 9.47 -8.94
N GLU A 155 2.69 8.53 -9.02
CA GLU A 155 2.83 7.30 -9.78
C GLU A 155 2.32 7.48 -11.20
N ILE A 156 3.13 7.11 -12.18
CA ILE A 156 2.74 7.14 -13.59
C ILE A 156 2.16 5.79 -13.98
N TRP A 157 0.84 5.79 -14.20
CA TRP A 157 0.01 4.69 -14.67
C TRP A 157 -0.25 3.58 -13.64
N ASN A 158 -0.88 2.48 -14.12
CA ASN A 158 -1.17 1.24 -13.40
C ASN A 158 -1.22 0.06 -14.36
N GLU A 159 -0.49 -1.01 -14.13
CA GLU A 159 -0.54 -2.30 -14.83
C GLU A 159 -0.55 -2.22 -16.38
N PRO A 160 0.30 -1.42 -17.04
CA PRO A 160 0.27 -1.29 -18.49
C PRO A 160 0.62 -2.56 -19.25
N GLU A 161 1.29 -3.51 -18.61
CA GLU A 161 1.61 -4.82 -19.18
C GLU A 161 0.47 -5.84 -19.09
N ASN A 162 -0.61 -5.52 -18.36
CA ASN A 162 -1.76 -6.40 -18.24
C ASN A 162 -2.55 -6.42 -19.56
N PRO A 163 -2.52 -7.52 -20.33
CA PRO A 163 -3.19 -7.55 -21.63
C PRO A 163 -4.71 -7.61 -21.50
N GLY A 164 -5.19 -7.85 -20.25
CA GLY A 164 -6.60 -8.06 -20.00
C GLY A 164 -7.16 -9.29 -20.70
N ASN A 165 -8.47 -9.40 -20.65
CA ASN A 165 -9.26 -10.33 -21.45
C ASN A 165 -10.53 -9.61 -21.93
N ALA A 166 -11.42 -10.30 -22.63
CA ALA A 166 -12.66 -9.68 -23.17
C ALA A 166 -13.51 -8.96 -22.11
N PHE A 167 -13.33 -9.27 -20.82
CA PHE A 167 -14.08 -8.71 -19.70
C PHE A 167 -13.17 -8.21 -18.56
N GLY A 168 -11.85 -8.41 -18.66
CA GLY A 168 -10.88 -8.05 -17.65
C GLY A 168 -10.12 -6.75 -17.97
N PRO A 169 -9.30 -6.31 -17.02
CA PRO A 169 -8.58 -5.07 -17.16
C PRO A 169 -7.56 -5.13 -18.30
N CYS A 170 -7.69 -4.24 -19.27
CA CYS A 170 -6.62 -3.87 -20.18
C CYS A 170 -6.29 -2.41 -19.86
N MET A 171 -5.17 -2.20 -19.18
CA MET A 171 -4.84 -0.89 -18.66
C MET A 171 -4.07 -0.02 -19.66
N TRP A 172 -3.62 -0.61 -20.78
CA TRP A 172 -2.94 0.11 -21.84
C TRP A 172 -3.26 -0.50 -23.22
N GLN A 173 -3.86 0.26 -24.11
CA GLN A 173 -4.24 -0.21 -25.45
C GLN A 173 -3.17 0.06 -26.51
N GLY A 174 -2.03 0.58 -26.12
CA GLY A 174 -0.87 0.79 -26.99
C GLY A 174 0.15 -0.33 -26.92
N THR A 175 1.27 -0.11 -27.59
CA THR A 175 2.45 -0.96 -27.51
C THR A 175 3.23 -0.69 -26.21
N LYS A 176 4.10 -1.60 -25.84
CA LYS A 176 5.05 -1.42 -24.73
C LYS A 176 5.95 -0.19 -24.95
N GLU A 177 6.39 0.02 -26.16
CA GLU A 177 7.26 1.12 -26.57
C GLU A 177 6.55 2.48 -26.42
N GLU A 178 5.26 2.55 -26.75
CA GLU A 178 4.45 3.76 -26.55
C GLU A 178 4.30 4.07 -25.05
N PHE A 179 4.04 3.05 -24.21
CA PHE A 179 4.01 3.25 -22.76
C PHE A 179 5.37 3.74 -22.23
N PHE A 180 6.46 3.14 -22.66
CA PHE A 180 7.80 3.57 -22.25
C PHE A 180 8.08 5.02 -22.67
N SER A 181 7.62 5.44 -23.84
CA SER A 181 7.75 6.84 -24.29
C SER A 181 6.88 7.79 -23.47
N LEU A 182 5.66 7.37 -23.10
CA LEU A 182 4.81 8.14 -22.17
C LEU A 182 5.51 8.33 -20.82
N TYR A 183 6.00 7.24 -20.22
CA TYR A 183 6.68 7.28 -18.93
C TYR A 183 7.93 8.18 -18.98
N GLU A 184 8.77 8.01 -20.00
CA GLU A 184 9.96 8.84 -20.19
C GLU A 184 9.60 10.32 -20.28
N THR A 185 8.63 10.67 -21.14
CA THR A 185 8.20 12.05 -21.36
C THR A 185 7.64 12.67 -20.08
N ALA A 186 6.73 11.99 -19.41
CA ALA A 186 6.08 12.49 -18.21
C ALA A 186 7.02 12.59 -17.02
N SER A 187 7.82 11.55 -16.75
CA SER A 187 8.74 11.55 -15.61
C SER A 187 9.81 12.64 -15.72
N LYS A 188 10.38 12.83 -16.92
CA LYS A 188 11.35 13.91 -17.17
C LYS A 188 10.73 15.29 -17.01
N HIS A 189 9.51 15.47 -17.53
CA HIS A 189 8.78 16.73 -17.43
C HIS A 189 8.48 17.08 -15.97
N LEU A 190 7.88 16.15 -15.23
CA LEU A 190 7.51 16.35 -13.84
C LEU A 190 8.72 16.64 -12.94
N LYS A 191 9.81 15.87 -13.07
CA LYS A 191 11.04 16.13 -12.29
C LYS A 191 11.74 17.42 -12.66
N LYS A 192 11.59 17.90 -13.89
CA LYS A 192 12.10 19.22 -14.30
C LYS A 192 11.30 20.35 -13.63
N CYS A 193 9.98 20.21 -13.54
CA CYS A 193 9.10 21.20 -12.90
C CYS A 193 9.16 21.12 -11.37
N PHE A 194 9.25 19.92 -10.81
CA PHE A 194 9.18 19.65 -9.36
C PHE A 194 10.33 18.73 -8.91
N PRO A 195 11.53 19.23 -8.68
CA PRO A 195 12.68 18.39 -8.33
C PRO A 195 12.50 17.58 -7.04
N ASN A 196 11.66 18.06 -6.11
CA ASN A 196 11.50 17.48 -4.78
C ASN A 196 10.44 16.39 -4.68
N ILE A 197 9.49 16.32 -5.62
CA ILE A 197 8.51 15.21 -5.63
C ILE A 197 9.22 13.92 -6.04
N LYS A 198 8.63 12.78 -5.65
CA LYS A 198 9.05 11.47 -6.10
C LYS A 198 8.15 10.97 -7.23
N VAL A 199 8.75 10.68 -8.37
CA VAL A 199 8.06 10.18 -9.55
C VAL A 199 8.50 8.75 -9.83
N GLY A 200 7.56 7.85 -10.04
CA GLY A 200 7.84 6.45 -10.31
C GLY A 200 6.65 5.74 -10.96
N GLY A 201 6.62 4.45 -10.85
CA GLY A 201 5.58 3.59 -11.40
C GLY A 201 6.17 2.24 -11.72
N TYR A 202 5.49 1.45 -12.46
CA TYR A 202 4.24 1.63 -13.19
C TYR A 202 3.06 0.81 -12.61
N GLY A 203 3.17 0.35 -11.33
CA GLY A 203 2.17 -0.55 -10.74
C GLY A 203 2.14 -1.90 -11.45
N SER A 204 3.27 -2.64 -11.49
CA SER A 204 3.33 -3.93 -12.19
C SER A 204 2.39 -4.96 -11.59
N CYS A 205 1.69 -5.75 -12.43
CA CYS A 205 0.76 -6.82 -12.01
C CYS A 205 1.39 -7.90 -11.11
N GLY A 206 2.71 -7.94 -10.98
CA GLY A 206 3.42 -8.91 -10.16
C GLY A 206 4.31 -9.86 -10.96
N PHE A 207 4.96 -10.78 -10.24
CA PHE A 207 6.03 -11.60 -10.80
C PHE A 207 5.80 -13.08 -10.57
N TYR A 208 4.57 -13.56 -10.71
CA TYR A 208 4.16 -14.95 -10.45
C TYR A 208 5.02 -16.02 -11.15
N PRO A 209 5.56 -15.80 -12.37
CA PRO A 209 6.48 -16.77 -12.99
C PRO A 209 7.79 -17.01 -12.20
N VAL A 210 8.14 -16.15 -11.24
CA VAL A 210 9.32 -16.32 -10.39
C VAL A 210 9.10 -17.40 -9.34
N THR A 211 7.87 -17.59 -8.88
CA THR A 211 7.51 -18.47 -7.76
C THR A 211 6.61 -19.63 -8.15
N ARG A 212 5.89 -19.53 -9.27
CA ARG A 212 4.92 -20.54 -9.71
C ARG A 212 5.39 -21.25 -10.97
N GLU A 213 5.50 -22.57 -10.94
CA GLU A 213 5.82 -23.40 -12.11
C GLU A 213 4.73 -23.31 -13.18
N SER A 214 3.46 -23.17 -12.76
CA SER A 214 2.31 -23.00 -13.65
C SER A 214 1.63 -21.68 -13.35
N CYS A 215 1.56 -20.81 -14.35
CA CYS A 215 0.82 -19.54 -14.30
C CYS A 215 0.22 -19.26 -15.69
N PRO A 216 -0.79 -18.38 -15.78
CA PRO A 216 -1.35 -17.97 -17.07
C PRO A 216 -0.28 -17.49 -18.04
N GLU A 217 -0.43 -17.81 -19.34
CA GLU A 217 0.55 -17.46 -20.37
C GLU A 217 0.81 -15.95 -20.43
N SER A 218 -0.23 -15.15 -20.19
CA SER A 218 -0.14 -13.68 -20.11
C SER A 218 0.83 -13.18 -19.03
N PHE A 219 0.98 -13.91 -17.93
CA PHE A 219 1.87 -13.50 -16.84
C PHE A 219 3.36 -13.67 -17.17
N LYS A 220 3.68 -14.53 -18.15
CA LYS A 220 5.07 -14.75 -18.57
C LYS A 220 5.73 -13.50 -19.15
N SER A 221 4.93 -12.54 -19.62
CA SER A 221 5.43 -11.26 -20.15
C SER A 221 5.88 -10.27 -19.05
N PHE A 222 5.44 -10.42 -17.80
CA PHE A 222 5.66 -9.41 -16.76
C PHE A 222 7.13 -9.24 -16.39
N VAL A 223 7.87 -10.34 -16.24
CA VAL A 223 9.32 -10.27 -15.95
C VAL A 223 10.12 -9.64 -17.10
N PRO A 224 9.95 -10.05 -18.37
CA PRO A 224 10.57 -9.35 -19.51
C PRO A 224 10.17 -7.87 -19.61
N TYR A 225 8.90 -7.53 -19.36
CA TYR A 225 8.43 -6.14 -19.39
C TYR A 225 9.18 -5.28 -18.36
N PHE A 226 9.27 -5.75 -17.12
CA PHE A 226 10.01 -5.07 -16.06
C PHE A 226 11.49 -4.86 -16.42
N THR A 227 12.16 -5.90 -16.90
CA THR A 227 13.58 -5.78 -17.28
C THR A 227 13.81 -4.85 -18.46
N ASP A 228 12.89 -4.81 -19.43
CA ASP A 228 12.95 -3.90 -20.56
C ASP A 228 12.64 -2.45 -20.15
N PHE A 229 11.69 -2.26 -19.22
CA PHE A 229 11.43 -0.96 -18.61
C PHE A 229 12.69 -0.38 -17.94
N LEU A 230 13.37 -1.17 -17.10
CA LEU A 230 14.61 -0.73 -16.46
C LEU A 230 15.74 -0.42 -17.47
N LYS A 231 15.82 -1.16 -18.58
CA LYS A 231 16.75 -0.84 -19.68
C LYS A 231 16.40 0.50 -20.31
N MET A 232 15.13 0.76 -20.58
CA MET A 232 14.66 2.03 -21.13
C MET A 232 15.02 3.18 -20.18
N VAL A 233 14.62 3.10 -18.90
CA VAL A 233 14.92 4.11 -17.87
C VAL A 233 16.42 4.41 -17.83
N LYS A 234 17.26 3.37 -17.82
CA LYS A 234 18.71 3.53 -17.78
C LYS A 234 19.28 4.17 -19.05
N SER A 235 18.79 3.78 -20.22
CA SER A 235 19.30 4.28 -21.51
C SER A 235 18.89 5.71 -21.80
N THR A 236 17.71 6.12 -21.34
CA THR A 236 17.15 7.46 -21.57
C THR A 236 17.45 8.44 -20.45
N GLY A 237 17.88 7.95 -19.27
CA GLY A 237 18.02 8.76 -18.08
C GLY A 237 16.67 9.26 -17.54
N ALA A 238 15.58 8.54 -17.78
CA ALA A 238 14.28 8.86 -17.21
C ALA A 238 14.33 8.73 -15.67
N PRO A 239 13.75 9.65 -14.91
CA PRO A 239 13.64 9.55 -13.47
C PRO A 239 12.85 8.28 -13.04
N LEU A 240 13.33 7.61 -11.98
CA LEU A 240 12.67 6.49 -11.32
C LEU A 240 13.00 6.57 -9.83
N ASP A 241 12.29 7.43 -9.09
CA ASP A 241 12.50 7.58 -7.64
C ASP A 241 11.98 6.36 -6.89
N PHE A 242 10.91 5.72 -7.38
CA PHE A 242 10.40 4.45 -6.88
C PHE A 242 9.90 3.56 -8.03
N PHE A 243 9.95 2.25 -7.81
CA PHE A 243 9.31 1.24 -8.67
C PHE A 243 8.17 0.58 -7.90
N SER A 244 6.97 0.56 -8.48
CA SER A 244 5.76 0.01 -7.86
C SER A 244 5.32 -1.30 -8.52
N TRP A 245 4.79 -2.21 -7.68
CA TRP A 245 4.37 -3.54 -8.10
C TRP A 245 3.31 -4.14 -7.17
N HIS A 246 2.65 -5.21 -7.62
CA HIS A 246 1.51 -5.84 -6.96
C HIS A 246 1.75 -7.33 -6.70
N ILE A 247 1.04 -7.87 -5.70
CA ILE A 247 0.90 -9.32 -5.51
C ILE A 247 -0.36 -9.65 -4.70
N TYR A 248 -1.06 -10.69 -5.13
CA TYR A 248 -2.19 -11.27 -4.42
C TYR A 248 -1.90 -12.73 -4.15
N THR A 249 -1.72 -13.08 -2.87
CA THR A 249 -1.35 -14.43 -2.43
C THR A 249 -1.75 -14.65 -0.98
N ALA A 250 -1.99 -15.91 -0.59
CA ALA A 250 -2.13 -16.31 0.81
C ALA A 250 -0.81 -16.87 1.39
N ASP A 251 0.28 -16.86 0.63
CA ASP A 251 1.59 -17.35 1.05
C ASP A 251 2.54 -16.17 1.31
N VAL A 252 2.88 -15.94 2.58
CA VAL A 252 3.82 -14.89 3.00
C VAL A 252 5.21 -15.09 2.36
N ASN A 253 5.65 -16.33 2.16
CA ASN A 253 6.96 -16.62 1.56
C ASN A 253 6.97 -16.32 0.05
N GLU A 254 5.84 -16.53 -0.64
CA GLU A 254 5.70 -16.10 -2.04
C GLU A 254 5.81 -14.58 -2.14
N LEU A 255 5.11 -13.82 -1.27
CA LEU A 255 5.20 -12.37 -1.24
C LEU A 255 6.63 -11.89 -0.99
N LEU A 256 7.33 -12.46 0.00
CA LEU A 256 8.72 -12.13 0.28
C LEU A 256 9.66 -12.48 -0.89
N SER A 257 9.38 -13.56 -1.60
CA SER A 257 10.18 -13.98 -2.78
C SER A 257 10.04 -12.96 -3.92
N HIS A 258 8.82 -12.44 -4.14
CA HIS A 258 8.62 -11.36 -5.11
C HIS A 258 9.29 -10.06 -4.66
N ALA A 259 9.16 -9.67 -3.40
CA ALA A 259 9.81 -8.48 -2.85
C ALA A 259 11.34 -8.54 -3.01
N LYS A 260 11.94 -9.68 -2.69
CA LYS A 260 13.35 -9.96 -2.90
C LYS A 260 13.73 -9.86 -4.38
N PHE A 261 12.97 -10.49 -5.26
CA PHE A 261 13.20 -10.47 -6.71
C PHE A 261 13.22 -9.04 -7.26
N VAL A 262 12.27 -8.20 -6.84
CA VAL A 262 12.19 -6.79 -7.26
C VAL A 262 13.43 -6.03 -6.78
N ARG A 263 13.77 -6.12 -5.48
CA ARG A 263 14.91 -5.40 -4.91
C ARG A 263 16.23 -5.83 -5.56
N GLU A 264 16.49 -7.13 -5.67
CA GLU A 264 17.70 -7.66 -6.30
C GLU A 264 17.79 -7.29 -7.79
N THR A 265 16.66 -7.26 -8.50
CA THR A 265 16.63 -6.84 -9.90
C THR A 265 16.97 -5.36 -10.04
N LEU A 266 16.37 -4.48 -9.24
CA LEU A 266 16.70 -3.06 -9.21
C LEU A 266 18.19 -2.84 -8.92
N ASP A 267 18.71 -3.47 -7.87
CA ASP A 267 20.13 -3.33 -7.47
C ASP A 267 21.09 -3.83 -8.54
N SER A 268 20.79 -5.00 -9.14
CA SER A 268 21.63 -5.57 -10.21
C SER A 268 21.69 -4.72 -11.46
N LYS A 269 20.68 -3.87 -11.70
CA LYS A 269 20.62 -2.93 -12.82
C LYS A 269 21.20 -1.54 -12.46
N GLY A 270 21.58 -1.32 -11.18
CA GLY A 270 22.17 -0.08 -10.69
C GLY A 270 21.14 0.92 -10.14
N PHE A 271 19.92 0.49 -9.83
CA PHE A 271 18.85 1.29 -9.24
C PHE A 271 18.82 1.15 -7.70
N THR A 272 19.99 1.23 -7.05
CA THR A 272 20.13 1.01 -5.60
C THR A 272 19.49 2.10 -4.75
N ALA A 273 19.24 3.29 -5.30
CA ALA A 273 18.57 4.40 -4.63
C ALA A 273 17.07 4.48 -4.94
N THR A 274 16.58 3.66 -5.89
CA THR A 274 15.16 3.60 -6.24
C THR A 274 14.42 2.84 -5.14
N GLU A 275 13.38 3.44 -4.57
CA GLU A 275 12.52 2.78 -3.58
C GLU A 275 11.72 1.66 -4.24
N ALA A 276 11.41 0.59 -3.51
CA ALA A 276 10.55 -0.50 -3.96
C ALA A 276 9.21 -0.43 -3.22
N HIS A 277 8.12 -0.19 -3.97
CA HIS A 277 6.78 -0.01 -3.43
C HIS A 277 5.90 -1.19 -3.79
N LEU A 278 5.50 -1.97 -2.78
CA LEU A 278 4.44 -2.98 -2.90
C LEU A 278 3.09 -2.28 -2.73
N ASN A 279 2.62 -1.60 -3.79
CA ASN A 279 1.51 -0.66 -3.67
C ASN A 279 0.13 -1.23 -4.02
N GLU A 280 0.04 -2.56 -4.24
CA GLU A 280 -1.17 -3.35 -4.10
C GLU A 280 -0.84 -4.74 -3.58
N TRP A 281 -1.43 -5.11 -2.45
CA TRP A 281 -1.34 -6.45 -1.91
C TRP A 281 -2.55 -6.80 -1.05
N ASN A 282 -2.93 -8.08 -1.04
CA ASN A 282 -3.97 -8.60 -0.16
C ASN A 282 -3.88 -10.12 -0.09
N ILE A 283 -4.53 -10.71 0.93
CA ILE A 283 -4.78 -12.14 0.97
C ILE A 283 -5.73 -12.49 -0.17
N HIS A 284 -5.24 -13.21 -1.15
CA HIS A 284 -6.05 -13.75 -2.22
C HIS A 284 -5.35 -15.00 -2.74
N ALA A 285 -5.95 -16.17 -2.52
CA ALA A 285 -5.52 -17.38 -3.18
C ALA A 285 -6.59 -17.78 -4.20
N GLU A 286 -6.16 -18.24 -5.35
CA GLU A 286 -7.04 -18.81 -6.36
C GLU A 286 -7.88 -19.93 -5.71
N GLY A 287 -9.22 -19.77 -5.74
CA GLY A 287 -10.16 -20.71 -5.08
C GLY A 287 -10.47 -20.47 -3.60
N SER A 288 -9.74 -19.60 -2.87
CA SER A 288 -10.19 -19.11 -1.58
C SER A 288 -11.26 -18.04 -1.82
N GLY A 289 -12.47 -18.24 -1.30
CA GLY A 289 -13.51 -17.21 -1.42
C GLY A 289 -13.08 -15.86 -0.84
N PHE A 290 -13.78 -14.80 -1.22
CA PHE A 290 -13.53 -13.45 -0.70
C PHE A 290 -13.66 -13.32 0.82
N SER A 291 -14.19 -14.35 1.52
CA SER A 291 -14.41 -14.35 2.95
C SER A 291 -13.15 -14.24 3.81
N ALA A 292 -12.01 -14.77 3.37
CA ALA A 292 -10.77 -14.72 4.17
C ALA A 292 -10.38 -13.29 4.54
N LYS A 293 -10.62 -12.32 3.66
CA LYS A 293 -10.27 -10.89 3.86
C LYS A 293 -11.03 -10.21 5.00
N HIS A 294 -12.18 -10.74 5.39
CA HIS A 294 -13.06 -10.19 6.44
C HIS A 294 -12.91 -10.91 7.77
N THR A 295 -12.00 -11.87 7.88
CA THR A 295 -11.87 -12.76 9.02
C THR A 295 -10.53 -12.68 9.73
N MET A 296 -10.36 -13.47 10.78
CA MET A 296 -9.09 -13.61 11.49
C MET A 296 -7.98 -14.22 10.63
N GLU A 297 -8.32 -14.97 9.57
CA GLU A 297 -7.33 -15.43 8.59
C GLU A 297 -6.67 -14.24 7.90
N GLY A 298 -7.46 -13.29 7.37
CA GLY A 298 -6.94 -12.06 6.78
C GLY A 298 -6.20 -11.18 7.78
N ALA A 299 -6.71 -11.06 9.01
CA ALA A 299 -6.06 -10.27 10.05
C ALA A 299 -4.66 -10.81 10.40
N SER A 300 -4.54 -12.11 10.59
CA SER A 300 -3.27 -12.75 10.92
C SER A 300 -2.31 -12.76 9.71
N PHE A 301 -2.82 -12.95 8.50
CA PHE A 301 -2.03 -12.80 7.27
C PHE A 301 -1.44 -11.39 7.16
N ASN A 302 -2.25 -10.35 7.33
CA ASN A 302 -1.78 -8.97 7.30
C ASN A 302 -0.69 -8.72 8.34
N GLY A 303 -0.90 -9.18 9.59
CA GLY A 303 0.11 -9.09 10.63
C GLY A 303 1.41 -9.83 10.29
N ALA A 304 1.31 -11.01 9.67
CA ALA A 304 2.45 -11.79 9.23
C ALA A 304 3.23 -11.09 8.11
N VAL A 305 2.54 -10.55 7.10
CA VAL A 305 3.16 -9.79 5.98
C VAL A 305 3.87 -8.55 6.51
N LEU A 306 3.20 -7.74 7.35
CA LEU A 306 3.78 -6.53 7.93
C LEU A 306 5.04 -6.85 8.76
N ALA A 307 4.99 -7.89 9.58
CA ALA A 307 6.16 -8.33 10.37
C ALA A 307 7.29 -8.86 9.48
N ALA A 308 6.97 -9.67 8.47
CA ALA A 308 7.94 -10.27 7.57
C ALA A 308 8.68 -9.20 6.73
N LEU A 309 7.93 -8.27 6.10
CA LEU A 309 8.51 -7.16 5.35
C LEU A 309 9.37 -6.24 6.21
N SER A 310 8.96 -5.97 7.46
CA SER A 310 9.73 -5.15 8.41
C SER A 310 11.10 -5.72 8.75
N ASN A 311 11.26 -7.03 8.64
CA ASN A 311 12.54 -7.70 8.90
C ASN A 311 13.44 -7.81 7.67
N THR A 312 13.06 -7.19 6.55
CA THR A 312 13.83 -7.13 5.30
C THR A 312 14.00 -5.69 4.82
N ASP A 313 14.94 -5.48 3.90
CA ASP A 313 15.12 -4.20 3.19
C ASP A 313 14.56 -4.23 1.76
N TYR A 314 13.62 -5.16 1.49
CA TYR A 314 13.10 -5.37 0.13
C TYR A 314 12.03 -4.38 -0.28
N VAL A 315 11.27 -3.83 0.68
CA VAL A 315 10.15 -2.92 0.43
C VAL A 315 10.29 -1.68 1.30
N ASP A 316 10.02 -0.51 0.74
CA ASP A 316 10.07 0.79 1.41
C ASP A 316 8.66 1.27 1.80
N VAL A 317 7.67 1.06 0.94
CA VAL A 317 6.26 1.40 1.17
C VAL A 317 5.40 0.20 0.76
N ALA A 318 4.36 -0.12 1.55
CA ALA A 318 3.37 -1.12 1.16
C ALA A 318 1.96 -0.58 1.34
N CYS A 319 1.09 -0.71 0.30
CA CYS A 319 -0.29 -0.25 0.33
C CYS A 319 -1.25 -1.43 0.16
N TYR A 320 -2.05 -1.69 1.19
CA TYR A 320 -3.08 -2.73 1.18
C TYR A 320 -4.21 -2.37 0.21
N TYR A 321 -4.57 -3.28 -0.67
CA TYR A 321 -5.67 -3.09 -1.61
C TYR A 321 -6.87 -3.95 -1.21
N SER A 322 -7.95 -3.37 -0.66
CA SER A 322 -8.26 -1.96 -0.48
C SER A 322 -9.17 -1.72 0.73
N LEU A 323 -9.35 -0.46 1.08
CA LEU A 323 -10.25 -0.07 2.19
C LEU A 323 -11.69 0.13 1.74
N ARG A 324 -11.92 0.21 0.43
CA ARG A 324 -13.21 0.63 -0.12
C ARG A 324 -14.23 -0.50 -0.19
N ASP A 325 -15.47 -0.13 0.11
CA ASP A 325 -16.69 -0.87 -0.13
C ASP A 325 -17.49 -0.26 -1.31
N PRO A 326 -18.09 -1.01 -2.25
CA PRO A 326 -18.12 -2.47 -2.35
C PRO A 326 -17.01 -3.00 -3.29
N SER A 327 -15.90 -3.41 -2.73
CA SER A 327 -14.82 -4.04 -3.50
C SER A 327 -14.67 -5.51 -3.10
N ALA A 328 -14.49 -6.39 -4.07
CA ALA A 328 -14.11 -7.76 -3.82
C ALA A 328 -12.78 -7.90 -3.06
N TYR A 329 -12.01 -6.82 -2.99
CA TYR A 329 -10.72 -6.73 -2.30
C TYR A 329 -10.79 -6.00 -0.96
N ASN A 330 -11.94 -5.43 -0.58
CA ASN A 330 -12.10 -4.79 0.72
C ASN A 330 -12.00 -5.81 1.85
N GLY A 331 -11.24 -5.50 2.88
CA GLY A 331 -11.04 -6.34 4.05
C GLY A 331 -11.06 -5.57 5.36
N PHE A 332 -11.49 -4.29 5.36
CA PHE A 332 -11.55 -3.48 6.57
C PHE A 332 -12.97 -3.15 7.01
N ILE A 333 -13.93 -3.20 6.10
CA ILE A 333 -15.29 -2.74 6.33
C ILE A 333 -16.27 -3.79 5.79
N ASP A 334 -17.21 -4.21 6.61
CA ASP A 334 -18.36 -5.00 6.15
C ASP A 334 -19.32 -4.09 5.37
N GLN A 335 -19.63 -4.50 4.15
CA GLN A 335 -20.49 -3.74 3.23
C GLN A 335 -21.93 -3.61 3.71
N ASN A 336 -22.42 -4.59 4.49
CA ASN A 336 -23.84 -4.66 4.84
C ASN A 336 -24.21 -3.68 5.95
N ASP A 337 -23.34 -3.51 6.93
CA ASP A 337 -23.62 -2.69 8.11
C ASP A 337 -22.58 -1.62 8.42
N SER A 338 -21.51 -1.55 7.62
CA SER A 338 -20.35 -0.66 7.80
C SER A 338 -19.62 -0.92 9.14
N SER A 339 -19.69 -2.14 9.66
CA SER A 339 -18.86 -2.57 10.77
C SER A 339 -17.39 -2.73 10.32
N ILE A 340 -16.47 -2.68 11.28
CA ILE A 340 -15.05 -2.82 11.00
C ILE A 340 -14.63 -4.26 11.24
N ASP A 341 -14.00 -4.85 10.24
CA ASP A 341 -13.56 -6.23 10.23
C ASP A 341 -12.21 -6.43 10.97
N PRO A 342 -11.92 -7.66 11.43
CA PRO A 342 -10.68 -7.99 12.13
C PRO A 342 -9.40 -7.54 11.44
N PRO A 343 -9.23 -7.61 10.10
CA PRO A 343 -8.01 -7.17 9.42
C PRO A 343 -7.59 -5.72 9.70
N PHE A 344 -8.53 -4.83 9.96
CA PHE A 344 -8.24 -3.45 10.36
C PHE A 344 -7.33 -3.39 11.60
N TYR A 345 -7.56 -4.24 12.58
CA TYR A 345 -6.83 -4.20 13.85
C TYR A 345 -5.38 -4.66 13.74
N SER A 346 -5.01 -5.41 12.70
CA SER A 346 -3.61 -5.68 12.39
C SER A 346 -2.86 -4.42 11.96
N PHE A 347 -3.55 -3.51 11.25
CA PHE A 347 -3.01 -2.19 10.88
C PHE A 347 -2.95 -1.25 12.09
N VAL A 348 -3.91 -1.32 13.01
CA VAL A 348 -3.83 -0.61 14.30
C VAL A 348 -2.62 -1.07 15.10
N ALA A 349 -2.38 -2.38 15.18
CA ALA A 349 -1.21 -2.93 15.87
C ALA A 349 0.11 -2.44 15.24
N TYR A 350 0.21 -2.45 13.92
CA TYR A 350 1.38 -1.94 13.22
C TYR A 350 1.52 -0.41 13.34
N GLY A 351 0.41 0.32 13.31
CA GLY A 351 0.39 1.78 13.52
C GLY A 351 0.97 2.20 14.87
N ARG A 352 0.88 1.32 15.90
CA ARG A 352 1.58 1.54 17.18
C ARG A 352 3.09 1.47 17.03
N LEU A 353 3.62 0.54 16.22
CA LEU A 353 5.05 0.49 15.93
C LEU A 353 5.50 1.70 15.11
N LEU A 354 4.70 2.11 14.12
CA LEU A 354 4.99 3.31 13.32
C LEU A 354 5.08 4.56 14.21
N SER A 355 4.18 4.71 15.19
CA SER A 355 4.19 5.82 16.15
C SER A 355 5.44 5.82 17.06
N LEU A 356 6.02 4.65 17.33
CA LEU A 356 7.27 4.53 18.11
C LEU A 356 8.50 4.92 17.27
N GLY A 357 8.44 4.76 15.98
CA GLY A 357 9.37 5.34 15.01
C GLY A 357 10.65 4.57 14.74
N THR A 358 11.13 3.68 15.62
CA THR A 358 12.42 3.00 15.44
C THR A 358 12.30 1.50 15.64
N TYR A 359 12.60 0.71 14.58
CA TYR A 359 12.71 -0.74 14.70
C TYR A 359 13.85 -1.15 15.65
N VAL A 360 13.63 -2.24 16.36
CA VAL A 360 14.65 -2.94 17.13
C VAL A 360 14.84 -4.36 16.59
N THR A 361 15.97 -4.98 16.95
CA THR A 361 16.24 -6.36 16.53
C THR A 361 15.19 -7.30 17.09
N SER A 362 14.53 -8.03 16.22
CA SER A 362 13.62 -9.11 16.56
C SER A 362 13.89 -10.33 15.67
N GLU A 363 13.89 -11.51 16.28
CA GLU A 363 14.04 -12.82 15.62
C GLU A 363 12.90 -13.71 16.10
N ALA A 364 12.30 -14.46 15.21
CA ALA A 364 11.17 -15.32 15.51
C ALA A 364 11.28 -16.68 14.80
N ASP A 365 10.81 -17.73 15.46
CA ASP A 365 10.73 -19.09 14.93
C ASP A 365 9.32 -19.64 15.20
N GLY A 366 8.67 -20.09 14.11
CA GLY A 366 7.31 -20.62 14.12
C GLY A 366 6.20 -19.56 14.27
N VAL A 367 6.53 -18.27 14.32
CA VAL A 367 5.60 -17.14 14.40
C VAL A 367 6.22 -15.93 13.71
N TYR A 368 5.41 -15.00 13.20
CA TYR A 368 5.90 -13.73 12.65
C TYR A 368 5.97 -12.68 13.77
N ALA A 369 7.08 -11.95 13.86
CA ALA A 369 7.24 -10.92 14.88
C ALA A 369 8.02 -9.71 14.35
N VAL A 370 7.66 -8.53 14.85
CA VAL A 370 8.37 -7.27 14.63
C VAL A 370 8.28 -6.42 15.90
N ALA A 371 9.35 -5.66 16.19
CA ALA A 371 9.41 -4.83 17.38
C ALA A 371 9.93 -3.43 17.07
N ALA A 372 9.43 -2.45 17.82
CA ALA A 372 9.85 -1.06 17.73
C ALA A 372 9.92 -0.41 19.12
N LYS A 373 10.66 0.71 19.21
CA LYS A 373 10.73 1.58 20.37
C LYS A 373 10.74 3.05 20.00
N GLY A 374 10.42 3.89 20.97
CA GLY A 374 10.46 5.34 20.88
C GLY A 374 10.26 5.99 22.24
N ASP A 375 10.00 7.31 22.27
CA ASP A 375 9.79 8.07 23.51
C ASP A 375 8.57 7.58 24.31
N GLY A 376 7.59 6.96 23.64
CA GLY A 376 6.39 6.38 24.26
C GLY A 376 6.55 4.96 24.79
N GLY A 377 7.76 4.37 24.80
CA GLY A 377 8.00 3.00 25.26
C GLY A 377 8.47 2.06 24.15
N GLY A 378 8.01 0.81 24.17
CA GLY A 378 8.30 -0.19 23.16
C GLY A 378 7.09 -1.06 22.85
N ALA A 379 7.11 -1.72 21.69
CA ALA A 379 6.07 -2.68 21.34
C ALA A 379 6.63 -3.85 20.51
N VAL A 380 5.97 -5.01 20.67
CA VAL A 380 6.20 -6.20 19.87
C VAL A 380 4.86 -6.65 19.30
N MET A 381 4.75 -6.68 17.98
CA MET A 381 3.61 -7.28 17.27
C MET A 381 3.99 -8.71 16.88
N LEU A 382 3.08 -9.64 17.16
CA LEU A 382 3.21 -11.07 16.90
C LEU A 382 2.02 -11.53 16.07
N SER A 383 2.24 -12.35 15.05
CA SER A 383 1.16 -12.95 14.27
C SER A 383 1.41 -14.45 14.07
N ASN A 384 0.49 -15.27 14.55
CA ASN A 384 0.45 -16.69 14.25
C ASN A 384 -0.53 -16.93 13.10
N TYR A 385 -0.05 -16.86 11.87
CA TYR A 385 -0.88 -17.06 10.68
C TYR A 385 -1.10 -18.54 10.37
N ASP A 386 -0.05 -19.34 10.37
CA ASP A 386 -0.03 -20.68 9.78
C ASP A 386 0.42 -21.81 10.71
N SER A 387 0.96 -21.52 11.92
CA SER A 387 1.42 -22.55 12.84
C SER A 387 0.28 -23.14 13.67
N ASP A 388 0.26 -24.46 13.79
CA ASP A 388 -0.67 -25.17 14.69
C ASP A 388 -0.21 -25.15 16.17
N GLU A 389 1.04 -24.71 16.45
CA GLU A 389 1.50 -24.43 17.80
C GLU A 389 0.85 -23.15 18.33
N SER A 390 0.56 -23.12 19.63
CA SER A 390 -0.09 -21.96 20.25
C SER A 390 0.72 -21.32 21.39
N GLU A 391 1.70 -21.99 21.98
CA GLU A 391 2.54 -21.39 23.01
C GLU A 391 3.68 -20.58 22.39
N VAL A 392 3.75 -19.28 22.72
CA VAL A 392 4.82 -18.39 22.31
C VAL A 392 5.65 -17.99 23.55
N SER A 393 6.94 -18.23 23.49
CA SER A 393 7.92 -17.76 24.47
C SER A 393 8.68 -16.55 23.92
N ILE A 394 8.50 -15.38 24.55
CA ILE A 394 9.19 -14.15 24.17
C ILE A 394 10.34 -13.95 25.16
N SER A 395 11.55 -13.78 24.63
CA SER A 395 12.73 -13.35 25.38
C SER A 395 13.09 -11.93 24.94
N PHE A 396 13.25 -11.00 25.89
CA PHE A 396 13.59 -9.61 25.58
C PHE A 396 14.69 -9.07 26.47
N SER A 397 15.47 -8.12 25.94
CA SER A 397 16.51 -7.37 26.66
C SER A 397 16.31 -5.88 26.46
N GLY A 398 16.56 -5.10 27.53
CA GLY A 398 16.46 -3.64 27.50
C GLY A 398 15.04 -3.12 27.19
N ALA A 399 14.00 -3.86 27.59
CA ALA A 399 12.62 -3.43 27.44
C ALA A 399 12.41 -2.07 28.11
N PRO A 400 11.84 -1.09 27.40
CA PRO A 400 11.52 0.20 28.01
C PRO A 400 10.30 0.04 28.94
N GLY A 401 10.29 0.84 30.03
CA GLY A 401 9.18 0.83 30.98
C GLY A 401 9.22 -0.29 32.00
N SER A 402 8.19 -0.31 32.85
CA SER A 402 8.07 -1.23 33.98
C SER A 402 6.91 -2.21 33.86
N GLU A 403 6.00 -1.99 32.94
CA GLU A 403 4.83 -2.81 32.71
C GLU A 403 4.75 -3.26 31.26
N ALA A 404 4.28 -4.49 31.04
CA ALA A 404 3.96 -5.04 29.73
C ALA A 404 2.45 -5.26 29.65
N HIS A 405 1.81 -4.60 28.68
CA HIS A 405 0.38 -4.70 28.40
C HIS A 405 0.17 -5.58 27.18
N VAL A 406 -0.57 -6.65 27.34
CA VAL A 406 -0.84 -7.64 26.29
C VAL A 406 -2.24 -7.43 25.72
N ARG A 407 -2.31 -7.20 24.43
CA ARG A 407 -3.55 -7.08 23.67
C ARG A 407 -3.66 -8.25 22.69
N LEU A 408 -4.86 -8.78 22.52
CA LEU A 408 -5.15 -9.87 21.58
C LEU A 408 -6.15 -9.46 20.51
N LEU A 409 -5.95 -10.03 19.35
CA LEU A 409 -6.88 -10.06 18.23
C LEU A 409 -7.13 -11.54 17.90
N ASP A 410 -8.31 -12.06 18.29
CA ASP A 410 -8.66 -13.49 18.20
C ASP A 410 -10.10 -13.74 17.72
N GLY A 411 -10.74 -12.72 17.14
CA GLY A 411 -12.13 -12.80 16.68
C GLY A 411 -13.17 -12.42 17.74
N GLU A 412 -12.90 -12.66 19.02
CA GLU A 412 -13.71 -12.15 20.13
C GLU A 412 -13.15 -10.84 20.67
N LYS A 413 -11.83 -10.76 20.72
CA LYS A 413 -11.07 -9.60 21.19
C LYS A 413 -10.47 -8.85 20.00
N LEU A 414 -10.93 -7.65 19.80
CA LEU A 414 -10.51 -6.76 18.71
C LEU A 414 -9.36 -5.87 19.20
N LEU A 415 -8.17 -6.48 19.38
CA LEU A 415 -6.95 -5.86 19.92
C LEU A 415 -7.16 -5.24 21.31
N SER A 416 -8.07 -5.81 22.09
CA SER A 416 -8.32 -5.38 23.47
C SER A 416 -7.28 -5.93 24.43
N GLU A 417 -7.00 -5.17 25.50
CA GLU A 417 -6.08 -5.62 26.56
C GLU A 417 -6.68 -6.81 27.32
N VAL A 418 -5.88 -7.86 27.46
CA VAL A 418 -6.30 -9.10 28.15
C VAL A 418 -5.63 -9.22 29.52
N PHE A 419 -4.42 -8.73 29.68
CA PHE A 419 -3.74 -8.58 30.96
C PHE A 419 -2.57 -7.61 30.85
N SER A 420 -2.12 -7.14 32.03
CA SER A 420 -0.83 -6.47 32.18
C SER A 420 -0.02 -7.18 33.24
N VAL A 421 1.30 -7.05 33.14
CA VAL A 421 2.25 -7.66 34.08
C VAL A 421 3.47 -6.75 34.22
N THR A 422 4.01 -6.67 35.45
CA THR A 422 5.32 -6.04 35.68
C THR A 422 6.34 -6.75 34.77
N VAL A 423 7.16 -5.99 34.06
CA VAL A 423 8.19 -6.52 33.16
C VAL A 423 9.06 -7.54 33.91
N PRO A 424 9.06 -8.82 33.53
CA PRO A 424 9.79 -9.86 34.21
C PRO A 424 11.30 -9.58 34.22
N LYS A 425 11.94 -9.73 35.39
CA LYS A 425 13.38 -9.46 35.53
C LYS A 425 14.28 -10.41 34.73
N ASP A 426 13.78 -11.60 34.42
CA ASP A 426 14.48 -12.58 33.59
C ASP A 426 14.28 -12.31 32.07
N GLY A 427 13.53 -11.26 31.71
CA GLY A 427 13.29 -10.87 30.33
C GLY A 427 12.44 -11.89 29.56
N LYS A 428 11.56 -12.64 30.23
CA LYS A 428 10.74 -13.68 29.58
C LYS A 428 9.26 -13.46 29.82
N LEU A 429 8.49 -13.62 28.74
CA LEU A 429 7.02 -13.60 28.76
C LEU A 429 6.48 -14.79 27.95
N LYS A 430 5.44 -15.43 28.44
CA LYS A 430 4.74 -16.49 27.70
C LYS A 430 3.32 -16.08 27.37
N LEU A 431 2.90 -16.37 26.16
CA LEU A 431 1.55 -16.09 25.65
C LEU A 431 0.95 -17.36 25.03
N LEU A 432 -0.36 -17.44 25.04
CA LEU A 432 -1.11 -18.35 24.15
C LEU A 432 -1.55 -17.53 22.93
N LEU A 433 -1.09 -17.94 21.78
CA LEU A 433 -1.39 -17.32 20.48
C LEU A 433 -1.77 -18.43 19.49
N PRO A 434 -3.04 -18.89 19.51
CA PRO A 434 -3.52 -19.90 18.58
C PRO A 434 -3.36 -19.49 17.12
N LYS A 435 -3.46 -20.44 16.22
CA LYS A 435 -3.46 -20.19 14.77
C LYS A 435 -4.50 -19.13 14.40
N GLN A 436 -4.16 -18.27 13.44
CA GLN A 436 -4.97 -17.15 12.97
C GLN A 436 -5.31 -16.14 14.10
N THR A 437 -4.31 -15.84 14.94
CA THR A 437 -4.43 -14.78 15.96
C THR A 437 -3.23 -13.84 15.91
N LEU A 438 -3.41 -12.64 16.48
CA LEU A 438 -2.37 -11.62 16.59
C LEU A 438 -2.30 -11.09 18.02
N ALA A 439 -1.11 -10.79 18.49
CA ALA A 439 -0.89 -10.10 19.75
C ALA A 439 -0.06 -8.84 19.57
N LEU A 440 -0.36 -7.82 20.35
CA LEU A 440 0.48 -6.65 20.57
C LEU A 440 0.89 -6.58 22.05
N VAL A 441 2.18 -6.60 22.31
CA VAL A 441 2.76 -6.41 23.65
C VAL A 441 3.38 -5.03 23.72
N GLU A 442 2.81 -4.14 24.52
CA GLU A 442 3.29 -2.77 24.72
C GLU A 442 4.03 -2.68 26.05
N PHE A 443 5.22 -2.08 26.05
CA PHE A 443 6.04 -1.82 27.20
C PHE A 443 5.97 -0.34 27.58
N LYS A 444 5.47 -0.03 28.80
CA LYS A 444 5.25 1.35 29.31
C LYS A 444 5.88 1.58 30.65
#